data_2e9ed35ca502add16b5fcc88d6dd155a
#
_entry.id   2e9ed35ca502add16b5fcc88d6dd155a
#
_cell.length_a   1.000
_cell.length_b   1.000
_cell.length_c   1.000
_cell.angle_alpha   90.00
_cell.angle_beta   90.00
_cell.angle_gamma   90.00
#
_symmetry.space_group_name_H-M   'P 1'
#
loop_
_entity.id
_entity.type
_entity.pdbx_description
1 polymer ?
#
loop_
_entity_poly.entity_id
_entity_poly.type
_entity_poly.pdbx_seq_one_letter_code
_entity_poly.pdbx_strand_id
1 'polypeptide(L)'
;MIAPTHTRFRWLERGDGEPVLLLHGLMGEMDHWESTLDALGPYRRPMALELPILDPDLSDVSLPALADYVRRFMEAIELPPAVVCGNSLGGHVALELALTSPGWVEGLILTGSSGLFERSFTNRVPHQPTGAYVRERMEEIFYDPSLVTPEWVESIRRIVTTRRTALRVLQVARAAKRHNVEDRLSQIQVPTLLVWGKDDRITPTDVAERFHARIRGSQLVYLPNCGHAPMLERPEAFNAAVAEWLVETRARRGVGGRS
;
A
#
# COMPACT_ATOMS: atom_id res chain seq x y z
N MET A 1 29.82 -16.78 9.67
CA MET A 1 28.37 -16.94 9.89
C MET A 1 27.89 -15.69 10.62
N ILE A 2 27.24 -14.78 9.92
CA ILE A 2 26.61 -13.59 10.52
C ILE A 2 25.29 -14.07 11.07
N ALA A 3 25.10 -13.94 12.39
CA ALA A 3 23.82 -14.26 13.03
C ALA A 3 22.70 -13.43 12.39
N PRO A 4 21.51 -14.01 12.14
CA PRO A 4 20.41 -13.25 11.60
C PRO A 4 19.98 -12.22 12.65
N THR A 5 20.08 -10.94 12.31
CA THR A 5 19.42 -9.88 13.07
C THR A 5 17.93 -10.19 13.07
N HIS A 6 17.38 -10.51 14.21
CA HIS A 6 15.95 -10.79 14.39
C HIS A 6 15.14 -9.53 14.08
N THR A 7 14.80 -9.33 12.83
CA THR A 7 13.79 -8.34 12.42
C THR A 7 12.46 -8.84 12.96
N ARG A 8 11.94 -8.19 13.98
CA ARG A 8 10.66 -8.56 14.59
C ARG A 8 9.55 -8.01 13.71
N PHE A 9 8.95 -8.86 12.88
CA PHE A 9 7.79 -8.49 12.07
C PHE A 9 6.57 -8.29 12.98
N ARG A 10 5.74 -7.30 12.63
CA ARG A 10 4.44 -7.03 13.26
C ARG A 10 3.37 -7.04 12.20
N TRP A 11 2.29 -7.75 12.44
CA TRP A 11 1.14 -7.81 11.54
C TRP A 11 -0.16 -8.09 12.28
N LEU A 12 -1.27 -7.74 11.65
CA LEU A 12 -2.61 -8.17 12.04
C LEU A 12 -3.10 -9.17 11.01
N GLU A 13 -3.84 -10.18 11.42
CA GLU A 13 -4.43 -11.15 10.49
C GLU A 13 -5.82 -11.59 10.93
N ARG A 14 -6.59 -12.09 9.94
CA ARG A 14 -7.90 -12.72 10.12
C ARG A 14 -7.99 -13.95 9.22
N GLY A 15 -8.86 -14.90 9.60
CA GLY A 15 -9.12 -16.09 8.77
C GLY A 15 -7.93 -17.02 8.55
N ASP A 16 -8.13 -18.04 7.73
CA ASP A 16 -7.17 -19.13 7.50
C ASP A 16 -7.09 -19.60 6.02
N GLY A 17 -7.73 -18.86 5.11
CA GLY A 17 -7.76 -19.18 3.67
C GLY A 17 -6.46 -18.81 2.93
N GLU A 18 -6.58 -18.62 1.61
CA GLU A 18 -5.47 -18.14 0.76
C GLU A 18 -5.02 -16.74 1.19
N PRO A 19 -3.70 -16.47 1.27
CA PRO A 19 -3.21 -15.23 1.84
C PRO A 19 -3.46 -14.01 0.94
N VAL A 20 -3.81 -12.89 1.57
CA VAL A 20 -3.86 -11.55 0.97
C VAL A 20 -3.04 -10.62 1.85
N LEU A 21 -1.89 -10.18 1.39
CA LEU A 21 -1.00 -9.30 2.13
C LEU A 21 -1.38 -7.84 1.87
N LEU A 22 -1.58 -7.06 2.95
CA LEU A 22 -2.03 -5.68 2.92
C LEU A 22 -0.90 -4.76 3.38
N LEU A 23 -0.51 -3.78 2.55
CA LEU A 23 0.61 -2.88 2.78
C LEU A 23 0.12 -1.42 2.87
N HIS A 24 0.38 -0.78 4.00
CA HIS A 24 -0.04 0.59 4.27
C HIS A 24 0.83 1.66 3.58
N GLY A 25 0.33 2.89 3.51
CA GLY A 25 1.04 4.06 2.98
C GLY A 25 2.12 4.63 3.91
N LEU A 26 2.75 5.74 3.51
CA LEU A 26 3.91 6.34 4.19
C LEU A 26 3.70 6.67 5.67
N MET A 27 2.54 7.17 6.05
CA MET A 27 2.16 7.46 7.44
C MET A 27 0.92 6.66 7.84
N GLY A 28 0.72 5.52 7.17
CA GLY A 28 -0.34 4.58 7.47
C GLY A 28 0.07 3.60 8.57
N GLU A 29 -0.93 2.94 9.11
CA GLU A 29 -0.80 1.92 10.14
C GLU A 29 -1.56 0.65 9.70
N MET A 30 -1.38 -0.46 10.40
CA MET A 30 -2.04 -1.73 10.09
C MET A 30 -3.56 -1.67 10.26
N ASP A 31 -4.04 -0.86 11.22
CA ASP A 31 -5.45 -0.66 11.52
C ASP A 31 -6.23 0.04 10.40
N HIS A 32 -5.56 0.74 9.49
CA HIS A 32 -6.17 1.25 8.27
C HIS A 32 -6.80 0.14 7.39
N TRP A 33 -6.44 -1.10 7.64
CA TRP A 33 -6.94 -2.27 6.95
C TRP A 33 -7.99 -3.08 7.73
N GLU A 34 -8.42 -2.63 8.92
CA GLU A 34 -9.35 -3.41 9.77
C GLU A 34 -10.62 -3.81 9.03
N SER A 35 -11.27 -2.86 8.33
CA SER A 35 -12.47 -3.18 7.53
C SER A 35 -12.20 -4.23 6.45
N THR A 36 -11.02 -4.20 5.83
CA THR A 36 -10.63 -5.18 4.80
C THR A 36 -10.25 -6.52 5.43
N LEU A 37 -9.58 -6.52 6.58
CA LEU A 37 -9.31 -7.74 7.35
C LEU A 37 -10.60 -8.47 7.71
N ASP A 38 -11.59 -7.74 8.23
CA ASP A 38 -12.86 -8.30 8.64
C ASP A 38 -13.71 -8.77 7.45
N ALA A 39 -13.73 -8.00 6.36
CA ALA A 39 -14.49 -8.34 5.16
C ALA A 39 -13.94 -9.58 4.42
N LEU A 40 -12.62 -9.75 4.38
CA LEU A 40 -11.98 -10.87 3.68
C LEU A 40 -11.78 -12.10 4.56
N GLY A 41 -11.67 -11.94 5.89
CA GLY A 41 -11.39 -13.00 6.86
C GLY A 41 -12.28 -14.25 6.77
N PRO A 42 -13.59 -14.15 6.44
CA PRO A 42 -14.45 -15.33 6.32
C PRO A 42 -14.06 -16.32 5.21
N TYR A 43 -13.27 -15.92 4.22
CA TYR A 43 -12.95 -16.76 3.06
C TYR A 43 -11.52 -16.61 2.53
N ARG A 44 -10.70 -15.78 3.19
CA ARG A 44 -9.27 -15.56 2.89
C ARG A 44 -8.49 -15.47 4.20
N ARG A 45 -7.17 -15.37 4.08
CA ARG A 45 -6.27 -15.00 5.17
C ARG A 45 -5.67 -13.62 4.89
N PRO A 46 -6.41 -12.52 5.10
CA PRO A 46 -5.85 -11.18 4.96
C PRO A 46 -4.89 -10.88 6.11
N MET A 47 -3.75 -10.27 5.77
CA MET A 47 -2.65 -9.98 6.68
C MET A 47 -2.16 -8.55 6.45
N ALA A 48 -2.34 -7.65 7.40
CA ALA A 48 -1.83 -6.29 7.36
C ALA A 48 -0.44 -6.24 8.01
N LEU A 49 0.60 -6.07 7.19
CA LEU A 49 1.99 -6.01 7.64
C LEU A 49 2.39 -4.56 7.96
N GLU A 50 3.02 -4.34 9.12
CA GLU A 50 3.66 -3.08 9.44
C GLU A 50 4.94 -2.92 8.62
N LEU A 51 4.98 -1.92 7.74
CA LEU A 51 6.21 -1.56 7.04
C LEU A 51 7.13 -0.81 8.02
N PRO A 52 8.43 -1.12 8.08
CA PRO A 52 9.35 -0.59 9.10
C PRO A 52 9.82 0.85 8.78
N ILE A 53 8.89 1.70 8.32
CA ILE A 53 9.17 3.06 7.85
C ILE A 53 9.78 3.92 8.97
N LEU A 54 9.26 3.77 10.19
CA LEU A 54 9.71 4.54 11.36
C LEU A 54 10.73 3.80 12.23
N ASP A 55 11.11 2.56 11.86
CA ASP A 55 12.09 1.77 12.59
C ASP A 55 13.46 2.47 12.56
N PRO A 56 13.99 2.85 13.72
CA PRO A 56 15.26 3.55 13.80
C PRO A 56 16.47 2.70 13.38
N ASP A 57 16.35 1.39 13.50
CA ASP A 57 17.43 0.45 13.26
C ASP A 57 17.53 0.02 11.79
N LEU A 58 16.51 0.33 10.98
CA LEU A 58 16.54 0.11 9.54
C LEU A 58 17.46 1.13 8.88
N SER A 59 18.59 0.69 8.37
CA SER A 59 19.58 1.57 7.72
C SER A 59 19.20 2.01 6.32
N ASP A 60 18.51 1.14 5.55
CA ASP A 60 18.06 1.40 4.19
C ASP A 60 16.52 1.41 4.12
N VAL A 61 15.96 2.51 3.63
CA VAL A 61 14.52 2.73 3.41
C VAL A 61 14.18 2.91 1.92
N SER A 62 15.04 2.43 1.04
CA SER A 62 14.77 2.39 -0.40
C SER A 62 13.61 1.43 -0.71
N LEU A 63 12.96 1.62 -1.86
CA LEU A 63 11.86 0.75 -2.29
C LEU A 63 12.30 -0.73 -2.42
N PRO A 64 13.49 -1.03 -3.00
CA PRO A 64 14.00 -2.40 -3.01
C PRO A 64 14.21 -2.98 -1.60
N ALA A 65 14.68 -2.18 -0.63
CA ALA A 65 14.87 -2.65 0.74
C ALA A 65 13.53 -2.93 1.45
N LEU A 66 12.52 -2.09 1.22
CA LEU A 66 11.17 -2.33 1.75
C LEU A 66 10.51 -3.56 1.09
N ALA A 67 10.69 -3.76 -0.21
CA ALA A 67 10.21 -4.95 -0.90
C ALA A 67 10.91 -6.23 -0.38
N ASP A 68 12.23 -6.19 -0.14
CA ASP A 68 12.96 -7.29 0.48
C ASP A 68 12.51 -7.56 1.92
N TYR A 69 12.14 -6.53 2.68
CA TYR A 69 11.55 -6.71 4.01
C TYR A 69 10.24 -7.51 3.93
N VAL A 70 9.36 -7.18 2.98
CA VAL A 70 8.10 -7.91 2.75
C VAL A 70 8.40 -9.36 2.33
N ARG A 71 9.32 -9.58 1.41
CA ARG A 71 9.74 -10.93 0.99
C ARG A 71 10.26 -11.76 2.17
N ARG A 72 11.14 -11.17 3.01
CA ARG A 72 11.66 -11.85 4.21
C ARG A 72 10.59 -12.13 5.25
N PHE A 73 9.59 -11.28 5.38
CA PHE A 73 8.42 -11.58 6.21
C PHE A 73 7.70 -12.83 5.70
N MET A 74 7.36 -12.87 4.41
CA MET A 74 6.69 -14.02 3.81
C MET A 74 7.50 -15.31 3.98
N GLU A 75 8.81 -15.25 3.77
CA GLU A 75 9.73 -16.37 3.97
C GLU A 75 9.76 -16.83 5.45
N ALA A 76 9.85 -15.89 6.39
CA ALA A 76 9.98 -16.20 7.83
C ALA A 76 8.75 -16.89 8.43
N ILE A 77 7.56 -16.65 7.86
CA ILE A 77 6.32 -17.30 8.29
C ILE A 77 5.87 -18.42 7.32
N GLU A 78 6.76 -18.82 6.41
CA GLU A 78 6.50 -19.84 5.39
C GLU A 78 5.21 -19.57 4.60
N LEU A 79 4.95 -18.28 4.29
CA LEU A 79 3.77 -17.88 3.53
C LEU A 79 3.95 -18.31 2.07
N PRO A 80 2.96 -18.99 1.47
CA PRO A 80 2.99 -19.26 0.03
C PRO A 80 2.87 -17.95 -0.76
N PRO A 81 3.11 -17.98 -2.08
CA PRO A 81 2.82 -16.81 -2.93
C PRO A 81 1.43 -16.24 -2.64
N ALA A 82 1.32 -14.93 -2.56
CA ALA A 82 0.12 -14.25 -2.08
C ALA A 82 -0.36 -13.18 -3.06
N VAL A 83 -1.64 -12.82 -2.97
CA VAL A 83 -2.12 -11.55 -3.50
C VAL A 83 -1.59 -10.43 -2.61
N VAL A 84 -0.94 -9.43 -3.20
CA VAL A 84 -0.39 -8.30 -2.46
C VAL A 84 -1.21 -7.04 -2.80
N CYS A 85 -1.86 -6.50 -1.78
CA CYS A 85 -2.65 -5.26 -1.86
C CYS A 85 -1.87 -4.13 -1.20
N GLY A 86 -1.72 -2.99 -1.87
CA GLY A 86 -1.01 -1.85 -1.30
C GLY A 86 -1.63 -0.51 -1.61
N ASN A 87 -1.64 0.37 -0.60
CA ASN A 87 -2.05 1.76 -0.75
C ASN A 87 -0.82 2.68 -0.80
N SER A 88 -0.81 3.63 -1.74
CA SER A 88 0.21 4.68 -1.85
C SER A 88 1.64 4.09 -1.89
N LEU A 89 2.49 4.37 -0.89
CA LEU A 89 3.81 3.76 -0.72
C LEU A 89 3.73 2.22 -0.68
N GLY A 90 2.73 1.66 0.01
CA GLY A 90 2.52 0.20 0.08
C GLY A 90 2.26 -0.40 -1.30
N GLY A 91 1.53 0.31 -2.18
CA GLY A 91 1.35 -0.07 -3.59
C GLY A 91 2.68 -0.07 -4.36
N HIS A 92 3.53 0.92 -4.12
CA HIS A 92 4.85 1.00 -4.74
C HIS A 92 5.77 -0.15 -4.26
N VAL A 93 5.72 -0.49 -2.97
CA VAL A 93 6.45 -1.65 -2.42
C VAL A 93 5.92 -2.96 -3.05
N ALA A 94 4.60 -3.10 -3.21
CA ALA A 94 3.99 -4.25 -3.87
C ALA A 94 4.43 -4.40 -5.34
N LEU A 95 4.49 -3.28 -6.08
CA LEU A 95 5.02 -3.23 -7.44
C LEU A 95 6.48 -3.67 -7.50
N GLU A 96 7.33 -3.13 -6.62
CA GLU A 96 8.76 -3.50 -6.59
C GLU A 96 8.95 -4.97 -6.21
N LEU A 97 8.16 -5.51 -5.28
CA LEU A 97 8.17 -6.94 -4.94
C LEU A 97 7.81 -7.80 -6.15
N ALA A 98 6.75 -7.43 -6.88
CA ALA A 98 6.33 -8.17 -8.08
C ALA A 98 7.39 -8.12 -9.21
N LEU A 99 8.13 -7.02 -9.32
CA LEU A 99 9.18 -6.83 -10.32
C LEU A 99 10.49 -7.54 -9.97
N THR A 100 10.82 -7.65 -8.69
CA THR A 100 12.13 -8.21 -8.25
C THR A 100 12.02 -9.63 -7.71
N SER A 101 10.85 -10.04 -7.27
CA SER A 101 10.60 -11.33 -6.65
C SER A 101 9.24 -11.92 -7.08
N PRO A 102 8.98 -12.08 -8.40
CA PRO A 102 7.67 -12.42 -8.93
C PRO A 102 7.12 -13.75 -8.41
N GLY A 103 7.99 -14.68 -8.01
CA GLY A 103 7.57 -15.96 -7.43
C GLY A 103 6.84 -15.87 -6.09
N TRP A 104 6.85 -14.69 -5.43
CA TRP A 104 6.14 -14.46 -4.18
C TRP A 104 4.77 -13.78 -4.37
N VAL A 105 4.48 -13.30 -5.58
CA VAL A 105 3.27 -12.53 -5.87
C VAL A 105 2.38 -13.28 -6.83
N GLU A 106 1.17 -13.59 -6.39
CA GLU A 106 0.15 -14.25 -7.22
C GLU A 106 -0.77 -13.26 -7.93
N GLY A 107 -0.91 -12.06 -7.41
CA GLY A 107 -1.71 -10.98 -7.94
C GLY A 107 -1.44 -9.68 -7.23
N LEU A 108 -1.77 -8.58 -7.86
CA LEU A 108 -1.60 -7.24 -7.30
C LEU A 108 -2.95 -6.55 -7.16
N ILE A 109 -3.12 -5.82 -6.05
CA ILE A 109 -4.21 -4.86 -5.87
C ILE A 109 -3.56 -3.54 -5.50
N LEU A 110 -3.73 -2.52 -6.34
CA LEU A 110 -3.12 -1.21 -6.15
C LEU A 110 -4.21 -0.17 -5.92
N THR A 111 -4.07 0.62 -4.87
CA THR A 111 -4.99 1.70 -4.56
C THR A 111 -4.23 2.99 -4.22
N GLY A 112 -4.49 4.08 -4.94
CA GLY A 112 -3.73 5.32 -4.78
C GLY A 112 -2.21 5.13 -4.88
N SER A 113 -1.72 4.14 -5.64
CA SER A 113 -0.31 3.74 -5.62
C SER A 113 0.63 4.85 -6.08
N SER A 114 1.72 5.05 -5.36
CA SER A 114 2.91 5.75 -5.86
C SER A 114 3.71 4.86 -6.83
N GLY A 115 4.81 5.39 -7.37
CA GLY A 115 5.68 4.66 -8.31
C GLY A 115 5.76 5.27 -9.71
N LEU A 116 4.82 6.16 -10.07
CA LEU A 116 4.85 6.97 -11.30
C LEU A 116 4.94 8.44 -10.96
N PHE A 117 3.83 9.01 -10.54
CA PHE A 117 3.69 10.42 -10.16
C PHE A 117 2.92 10.51 -8.85
N GLU A 118 3.34 11.45 -8.03
CA GLU A 118 2.72 11.77 -6.75
C GLU A 118 2.82 13.27 -6.51
N ARG A 119 1.72 13.93 -6.16
CA ARG A 119 1.80 15.32 -5.71
C ARG A 119 2.59 15.38 -4.40
N SER A 120 3.60 16.22 -4.39
CA SER A 120 4.46 16.36 -3.22
C SER A 120 3.88 17.40 -2.27
N PHE A 121 3.58 16.99 -1.04
CA PHE A 121 3.28 17.90 0.07
C PHE A 121 4.52 18.56 0.67
N THR A 122 5.72 18.15 0.25
CA THR A 122 6.97 18.48 0.95
C THR A 122 7.60 19.81 0.54
N ASN A 123 7.00 20.55 -0.39
CA ASN A 123 7.65 21.74 -0.94
C ASN A 123 7.80 22.89 0.07
N ARG A 124 7.08 22.89 1.21
CA ARG A 124 7.21 23.86 2.30
C ARG A 124 6.68 23.32 3.63
N VAL A 125 7.26 22.24 4.14
CA VAL A 125 6.90 21.79 5.50
C VAL A 125 7.52 22.78 6.51
N PRO A 126 6.74 23.43 7.39
CA PRO A 126 7.27 24.27 8.44
C PRO A 126 8.21 23.48 9.35
N HIS A 127 9.22 24.16 9.91
CA HIS A 127 10.17 23.53 10.84
C HIS A 127 9.46 22.92 12.07
N GLN A 128 8.35 23.54 12.49
CA GLN A 128 7.46 23.03 13.55
C GLN A 128 6.01 23.07 13.03
N PRO A 129 5.51 21.98 12.42
CA PRO A 129 4.14 21.92 11.95
C PRO A 129 3.14 22.04 13.10
N THR A 130 2.20 22.98 12.97
CA THR A 130 1.08 23.11 13.92
C THR A 130 0.03 22.02 13.66
N GLY A 131 -0.83 21.75 14.65
CA GLY A 131 -1.97 20.83 14.46
C GLY A 131 -2.88 21.25 13.29
N ALA A 132 -3.12 22.56 13.13
CA ALA A 132 -3.91 23.10 12.02
C ALA A 132 -3.26 22.80 10.65
N TYR A 133 -1.95 22.99 10.53
CA TYR A 133 -1.21 22.66 9.31
C TYR A 133 -1.27 21.18 8.99
N VAL A 134 -1.07 20.30 10.00
CA VAL A 134 -1.14 18.85 9.81
C VAL A 134 -2.55 18.43 9.38
N ARG A 135 -3.60 18.97 10.03
CA ARG A 135 -4.99 18.73 9.66
C ARG A 135 -5.25 19.09 8.21
N GLU A 136 -4.90 20.30 7.79
CA GLU A 136 -5.07 20.75 6.40
C GLU A 136 -4.41 19.78 5.39
N ARG A 137 -3.19 19.29 5.70
CA ARG A 137 -2.51 18.32 4.83
C ARG A 137 -3.16 16.94 4.83
N MET A 138 -3.70 16.49 5.98
CA MET A 138 -4.45 15.24 6.05
C MET A 138 -5.79 15.34 5.31
N GLU A 139 -6.50 16.46 5.41
CA GLU A 139 -7.76 16.70 4.71
C GLU A 139 -7.60 16.70 3.17
N GLU A 140 -6.42 17.01 2.64
CA GLU A 140 -6.13 16.88 1.20
C GLU A 140 -6.10 15.43 0.70
N ILE A 141 -5.88 14.46 1.61
CA ILE A 141 -5.83 13.03 1.29
C ILE A 141 -7.24 12.50 0.99
N PHE A 142 -8.25 13.03 1.67
CA PHE A 142 -9.62 12.51 1.65
C PHE A 142 -10.56 13.37 0.83
N TYR A 143 -11.59 12.75 0.27
CA TYR A 143 -12.75 13.44 -0.27
C TYR A 143 -13.60 14.04 0.87
N ASP A 144 -13.82 13.23 1.94
CA ASP A 144 -14.54 13.65 3.13
C ASP A 144 -13.57 14.04 4.25
N PRO A 145 -13.35 15.33 4.52
CA PRO A 145 -12.42 15.78 5.54
C PRO A 145 -12.87 15.43 6.97
N SER A 146 -14.13 15.01 7.18
CA SER A 146 -14.64 14.61 8.51
C SER A 146 -13.96 13.35 9.07
N LEU A 147 -13.33 12.54 8.20
CA LEU A 147 -12.54 11.39 8.59
C LEU A 147 -11.27 11.77 9.39
N VAL A 148 -10.82 13.01 9.28
CA VAL A 148 -9.61 13.49 9.97
C VAL A 148 -9.94 13.89 11.40
N THR A 149 -9.80 12.94 12.34
CA THR A 149 -10.08 13.19 13.76
C THR A 149 -8.97 14.00 14.45
N PRO A 150 -9.26 14.71 15.55
CA PRO A 150 -8.25 15.41 16.34
C PRO A 150 -7.13 14.49 16.84
N GLU A 151 -7.48 13.26 17.24
CA GLU A 151 -6.55 12.25 17.76
C GLU A 151 -5.58 11.82 16.68
N TRP A 152 -6.08 11.59 15.46
CA TRP A 152 -5.26 11.22 14.32
C TRP A 152 -4.32 12.37 13.91
N VAL A 153 -4.81 13.59 13.88
CA VAL A 153 -3.97 14.78 13.65
C VAL A 153 -2.83 14.85 14.66
N GLU A 154 -3.11 14.60 15.95
CA GLU A 154 -2.08 14.65 16.98
C GLU A 154 -1.08 13.50 16.84
N SER A 155 -1.50 12.31 16.44
CA SER A 155 -0.62 11.18 16.15
C SER A 155 0.37 11.54 15.02
N ILE A 156 -0.14 12.03 13.89
CA ILE A 156 0.70 12.45 12.76
C ILE A 156 1.60 13.63 13.16
N ARG A 157 1.09 14.60 13.94
CA ARG A 157 1.88 15.73 14.43
C ARG A 157 3.09 15.27 15.22
N ARG A 158 2.96 14.28 16.11
CA ARG A 158 4.08 13.70 16.87
C ARG A 158 5.15 13.12 15.96
N ILE A 159 4.74 12.41 14.90
CA ILE A 159 5.66 11.84 13.91
C ILE A 159 6.46 12.95 13.23
N VAL A 160 5.79 14.00 12.73
CA VAL A 160 6.42 15.05 11.91
C VAL A 160 7.14 16.12 12.73
N THR A 161 6.88 16.24 14.04
CA THR A 161 7.59 17.16 14.94
C THR A 161 8.77 16.52 15.66
N THR A 162 8.81 15.20 15.78
CA THR A 162 9.95 14.48 16.33
C THR A 162 11.05 14.39 15.26
N ARG A 163 12.20 15.03 15.52
CA ARG A 163 13.29 15.17 14.52
C ARG A 163 13.66 13.85 13.85
N ARG A 164 13.74 12.75 14.61
CA ARG A 164 14.15 11.43 14.10
C ARG A 164 13.12 10.88 13.12
N THR A 165 11.84 10.84 13.50
CA THR A 165 10.76 10.31 12.67
C THR A 165 10.47 11.21 11.48
N ALA A 166 10.51 12.54 11.65
CA ALA A 166 10.37 13.49 10.56
C ALA A 166 11.43 13.29 9.46
N LEU A 167 12.71 13.14 9.86
CA LEU A 167 13.80 12.85 8.92
C LEU A 167 13.58 11.52 8.21
N ARG A 168 13.10 10.50 8.93
CA ARG A 168 12.82 9.19 8.35
C ARG A 168 11.70 9.26 7.30
N VAL A 169 10.58 9.90 7.62
CA VAL A 169 9.47 10.13 6.68
C VAL A 169 9.97 10.84 5.41
N LEU A 170 10.80 11.88 5.57
CA LEU A 170 11.38 12.61 4.43
C LEU A 170 12.33 11.73 3.59
N GLN A 171 13.11 10.85 4.22
CA GLN A 171 14.00 9.92 3.51
C GLN A 171 13.19 8.95 2.67
N VAL A 172 12.16 8.31 3.24
CA VAL A 172 11.28 7.38 2.52
C VAL A 172 10.55 8.08 1.38
N ALA A 173 9.94 9.26 1.64
CA ALA A 173 9.25 10.04 0.60
C ALA A 173 10.18 10.41 -0.57
N ARG A 174 11.43 10.79 -0.27
CA ARG A 174 12.43 11.08 -1.31
C ARG A 174 12.87 9.82 -2.07
N ALA A 175 13.01 8.69 -1.38
CA ALA A 175 13.33 7.41 -2.01
C ALA A 175 12.21 6.99 -2.96
N ALA A 176 10.95 7.03 -2.51
CA ALA A 176 9.78 6.73 -3.34
C ALA A 176 9.70 7.63 -4.57
N LYS A 177 9.88 8.95 -4.40
CA LYS A 177 9.83 9.90 -5.52
C LYS A 177 10.93 9.68 -6.57
N ARG A 178 12.12 9.20 -6.18
CA ARG A 178 13.23 8.93 -7.10
C ARG A 178 13.11 7.58 -7.80
N HIS A 179 12.39 6.65 -7.19
CA HIS A 179 12.23 5.29 -7.68
C HIS A 179 10.98 5.19 -8.56
N ASN A 180 11.12 5.59 -9.84
CA ASN A 180 10.03 5.47 -10.80
C ASN A 180 10.08 4.07 -11.46
N VAL A 181 8.93 3.39 -11.53
CA VAL A 181 8.83 2.03 -12.08
C VAL A 181 8.11 1.97 -13.42
N GLU A 182 7.77 3.13 -14.01
CA GLU A 182 6.93 3.22 -15.21
C GLU A 182 7.41 2.34 -16.36
N ASP A 183 8.70 2.39 -16.67
CA ASP A 183 9.29 1.64 -17.78
C ASP A 183 9.37 0.12 -17.52
N ARG A 184 9.15 -0.30 -16.27
CA ARG A 184 9.18 -1.70 -15.84
C ARG A 184 7.78 -2.32 -15.70
N LEU A 185 6.71 -1.53 -15.73
CA LEU A 185 5.33 -2.00 -15.49
C LEU A 185 4.88 -3.08 -16.46
N SER A 186 5.36 -3.05 -17.71
CA SER A 186 5.07 -4.08 -18.71
C SER A 186 5.66 -5.47 -18.39
N GLN A 187 6.57 -5.57 -17.41
CA GLN A 187 7.14 -6.81 -16.91
C GLN A 187 6.23 -7.50 -15.88
N ILE A 188 5.22 -6.80 -15.36
CA ILE A 188 4.24 -7.38 -14.43
C ILE A 188 3.30 -8.29 -15.23
N GLN A 189 3.32 -9.57 -14.87
CA GLN A 189 2.53 -10.62 -15.57
C GLN A 189 1.41 -11.19 -14.70
N VAL A 190 1.38 -10.85 -13.42
CA VAL A 190 0.33 -11.32 -12.51
C VAL A 190 -0.97 -10.54 -12.72
N PRO A 191 -2.14 -11.16 -12.51
CA PRO A 191 -3.41 -10.44 -12.50
C PRO A 191 -3.34 -9.21 -11.60
N THR A 192 -3.83 -8.08 -12.08
CA THR A 192 -3.72 -6.80 -11.35
C THR A 192 -5.07 -6.10 -11.33
N LEU A 193 -5.49 -5.68 -10.13
CA LEU A 193 -6.64 -4.81 -9.90
C LEU A 193 -6.16 -3.43 -9.47
N LEU A 194 -6.71 -2.40 -10.08
CA LEU A 194 -6.53 -1.00 -9.69
C LEU A 194 -7.86 -0.49 -9.12
N VAL A 195 -7.90 -0.14 -7.83
CA VAL A 195 -9.08 0.48 -7.20
C VAL A 195 -8.73 1.89 -6.80
N TRP A 196 -9.39 2.88 -7.41
CA TRP A 196 -8.95 4.27 -7.30
C TRP A 196 -10.09 5.22 -6.96
N GLY A 197 -9.81 6.17 -6.05
CA GLY A 197 -10.74 7.27 -5.80
C GLY A 197 -10.79 8.24 -7.00
N LYS A 198 -12.00 8.61 -7.43
CA LYS A 198 -12.17 9.61 -8.50
C LYS A 198 -11.65 10.99 -8.12
N ASP A 199 -11.62 11.26 -6.83
CA ASP A 199 -11.25 12.56 -6.26
C ASP A 199 -9.86 12.52 -5.60
N ASP A 200 -9.03 11.52 -5.95
CA ASP A 200 -7.66 11.41 -5.45
C ASP A 200 -6.81 12.59 -5.94
N ARG A 201 -6.38 13.42 -4.99
CA ARG A 201 -5.57 14.61 -5.25
C ARG A 201 -4.08 14.35 -5.14
N ILE A 202 -3.68 13.18 -4.62
CA ILE A 202 -2.28 12.78 -4.40
C ILE A 202 -1.74 12.07 -5.64
N THR A 203 -2.44 11.03 -6.05
CA THR A 203 -2.22 10.28 -7.29
C THR A 203 -3.49 10.35 -8.13
N PRO A 204 -3.67 11.43 -8.93
CA PRO A 204 -4.89 11.64 -9.70
C PRO A 204 -5.21 10.51 -10.68
N THR A 205 -6.41 10.49 -11.20
CA THR A 205 -6.93 9.41 -12.07
C THR A 205 -6.08 9.16 -13.32
N ASP A 206 -5.39 10.15 -13.85
CA ASP A 206 -4.44 9.99 -14.96
C ASP A 206 -3.26 9.06 -14.57
N VAL A 207 -2.89 9.01 -13.29
CA VAL A 207 -1.88 8.06 -12.79
C VAL A 207 -2.43 6.63 -12.83
N ALA A 208 -3.69 6.43 -12.42
CA ALA A 208 -4.36 5.12 -12.51
C ALA A 208 -4.47 4.64 -13.96
N GLU A 209 -4.82 5.54 -14.88
CA GLU A 209 -4.89 5.27 -16.32
C GLU A 209 -3.53 4.86 -16.88
N ARG A 210 -2.44 5.50 -16.45
CA ARG A 210 -1.07 5.14 -16.85
C ARG A 210 -0.69 3.76 -16.34
N PHE A 211 -1.02 3.40 -15.10
CA PHE A 211 -0.85 2.03 -14.60
C PHE A 211 -1.64 1.03 -15.45
N HIS A 212 -2.91 1.32 -15.71
CA HIS A 212 -3.79 0.46 -16.47
C HIS A 212 -3.30 0.24 -17.92
N ALA A 213 -2.82 1.29 -18.55
CA ALA A 213 -2.28 1.21 -19.92
C ALA A 213 -0.98 0.39 -20.01
N ARG A 214 -0.17 0.33 -18.94
CA ARG A 214 1.15 -0.32 -18.94
C ARG A 214 1.16 -1.72 -18.32
N ILE A 215 0.24 -2.02 -17.40
CA ILE A 215 0.11 -3.36 -16.81
C ILE A 215 -0.92 -4.15 -17.63
N ARG A 216 -0.42 -5.07 -18.45
CA ARG A 216 -1.26 -5.85 -19.37
C ARG A 216 -2.31 -6.67 -18.62
N GLY A 217 -3.57 -6.53 -19.03
CA GLY A 217 -4.68 -7.30 -18.48
C GLY A 217 -5.11 -6.84 -17.08
N SER A 218 -4.64 -5.69 -16.61
CA SER A 218 -5.15 -5.08 -15.38
C SER A 218 -6.62 -4.70 -15.52
N GLN A 219 -7.33 -4.68 -14.40
CA GLN A 219 -8.68 -4.14 -14.28
C GLN A 219 -8.62 -2.82 -13.52
N LEU A 220 -9.43 -1.83 -13.90
CA LEU A 220 -9.49 -0.51 -13.26
C LEU A 220 -10.90 -0.21 -12.81
N VAL A 221 -11.07 0.02 -11.50
CA VAL A 221 -12.32 0.39 -10.85
C VAL A 221 -12.18 1.75 -10.20
N TYR A 222 -13.08 2.66 -10.50
CA TYR A 222 -13.15 3.97 -9.88
C TYR A 222 -14.25 4.05 -8.83
N LEU A 223 -13.92 4.56 -7.66
CA LEU A 223 -14.87 4.84 -6.59
C LEU A 223 -15.22 6.34 -6.58
N PRO A 224 -16.48 6.71 -6.76
CA PRO A 224 -16.91 8.10 -6.70
C PRO A 224 -16.90 8.63 -5.26
N ASN A 225 -16.74 9.95 -5.10
CA ASN A 225 -16.69 10.62 -3.80
C ASN A 225 -15.64 9.99 -2.88
N CYS A 226 -14.47 9.73 -3.42
CA CYS A 226 -13.38 9.02 -2.76
C CYS A 226 -12.05 9.64 -3.15
N GLY A 227 -11.20 9.90 -2.16
CA GLY A 227 -9.85 10.42 -2.33
C GLY A 227 -8.80 9.31 -2.41
N HIS A 228 -7.68 9.52 -1.71
CA HIS A 228 -6.46 8.71 -1.83
C HIS A 228 -6.49 7.38 -1.06
N ALA A 229 -7.40 7.21 -0.12
CA ALA A 229 -7.47 6.04 0.74
C ALA A 229 -8.84 5.31 0.65
N PRO A 230 -9.15 4.66 -0.48
CA PRO A 230 -10.43 4.00 -0.71
C PRO A 230 -10.84 3.00 0.38
N MET A 231 -9.89 2.26 0.96
CA MET A 231 -10.13 1.31 2.04
C MET A 231 -10.63 1.98 3.34
N LEU A 232 -10.37 3.28 3.51
CA LEU A 232 -10.85 4.08 4.65
C LEU A 232 -12.11 4.87 4.32
N GLU A 233 -12.20 5.43 3.10
CA GLU A 233 -13.27 6.35 2.72
C GLU A 233 -14.53 5.64 2.21
N ARG A 234 -14.35 4.53 1.52
CA ARG A 234 -15.43 3.72 0.90
C ARG A 234 -15.18 2.24 1.16
N PRO A 235 -15.06 1.82 2.43
CA PRO A 235 -14.62 0.47 2.78
C PRO A 235 -15.51 -0.61 2.18
N GLU A 236 -16.84 -0.44 2.17
CA GLU A 236 -17.75 -1.44 1.60
C GLU A 236 -17.54 -1.59 0.09
N ALA A 237 -17.45 -0.48 -0.64
CA ALA A 237 -17.25 -0.50 -2.10
C ALA A 237 -15.86 -1.02 -2.48
N PHE A 238 -14.83 -0.63 -1.71
CA PHE A 238 -13.46 -1.13 -1.87
C PHE A 238 -13.41 -2.65 -1.66
N ASN A 239 -13.93 -3.12 -0.52
CA ASN A 239 -13.92 -4.53 -0.16
C ASN A 239 -14.75 -5.38 -1.13
N ALA A 240 -15.87 -4.87 -1.64
CA ALA A 240 -16.68 -5.54 -2.66
C ALA A 240 -15.90 -5.72 -3.96
N ALA A 241 -15.26 -4.67 -4.47
CA ALA A 241 -14.44 -4.74 -5.69
C ALA A 241 -13.26 -5.72 -5.53
N VAL A 242 -12.60 -5.71 -4.37
CA VAL A 242 -11.51 -6.65 -4.04
C VAL A 242 -12.03 -8.10 -3.99
N ALA A 243 -13.15 -8.33 -3.30
CA ALA A 243 -13.74 -9.66 -3.15
C ALA A 243 -14.15 -10.26 -4.50
N GLU A 244 -14.85 -9.48 -5.34
CA GLU A 244 -15.26 -9.89 -6.68
C GLU A 244 -14.05 -10.29 -7.54
N TRP A 245 -13.02 -9.44 -7.57
CA TRP A 245 -11.81 -9.71 -8.32
C TRP A 245 -11.05 -10.95 -7.82
N LEU A 246 -10.99 -11.19 -6.51
CA LEU A 246 -10.36 -12.38 -5.94
C LEU A 246 -11.08 -13.67 -6.36
N VAL A 247 -12.41 -13.66 -6.46
CA VAL A 247 -13.21 -14.79 -6.95
C VAL A 247 -12.96 -15.04 -8.42
N GLU A 248 -13.00 -14.01 -9.26
CA GLU A 248 -12.75 -14.11 -10.70
C GLU A 248 -11.34 -14.64 -11.01
N THR A 249 -10.33 -14.12 -10.30
CA THR A 249 -8.93 -14.51 -10.52
C THR A 249 -8.70 -15.97 -10.16
N ARG A 250 -9.32 -16.46 -9.11
CA ARG A 250 -9.28 -17.88 -8.72
C ARG A 250 -9.92 -18.77 -9.75
N ALA A 251 -11.09 -18.39 -10.27
CA ALA A 251 -11.80 -19.16 -11.29
C ALA A 251 -10.96 -19.33 -12.58
N ARG A 252 -10.28 -18.28 -13.02
CA ARG A 252 -9.40 -18.31 -14.20
C ARG A 252 -8.20 -19.25 -14.02
N ARG A 253 -7.63 -19.36 -12.83
CA ARG A 253 -6.52 -20.28 -12.52
C ARG A 253 -6.98 -21.75 -12.52
N GLY A 254 -8.17 -22.03 -12.00
CA GLY A 254 -8.73 -23.39 -11.97
C GLY A 254 -9.02 -23.97 -13.35
N VAL A 255 -9.26 -23.14 -14.35
CA VAL A 255 -9.50 -23.55 -15.74
C VAL A 255 -8.19 -23.77 -16.51
N GLY A 256 -7.12 -23.02 -16.20
CA GLY A 256 -5.81 -23.13 -16.87
C GLY A 256 -4.95 -24.33 -16.42
N GLY A 257 -5.28 -24.97 -15.31
CA GLY A 257 -4.52 -26.09 -14.73
C GLY A 257 -5.00 -27.51 -15.18
N ARG A 258 -5.92 -27.60 -16.15
CA ARG A 258 -6.45 -28.87 -16.65
C ARG A 258 -6.07 -29.18 -18.12
N SER A 259 -4.97 -28.63 -18.60
CA SER A 259 -4.45 -28.94 -19.95
C SER A 259 -3.12 -29.67 -19.87
#